data_ed0522e1029a450b652d715c640dab6d
#
_entry.id   ed0522e1029a450b652d715c640dab6d
#
_cell.length_a   1.000
_cell.length_b   1.000
_cell.length_c   1.000
_cell.angle_alpha   90.00
_cell.angle_beta   90.00
_cell.angle_gamma   90.00
#
_symmetry.space_group_name_H-M   'P 1'
#
loop_
_entity.id
_entity.type
_entity.pdbx_description
1 polymer ?
#
loop_
_entity_poly.entity_id
_entity_poly.type
_entity_poly.pdbx_seq_one_letter_code
_entity_poly.pdbx_strand_id
1 'polypeptide(L)'
;MKNKAKYGEKASFNASSLISAMPYEKKPKKAWRRQLPLHFMILPGLVLILVYNYIPMAGITIAFQNFIPAKGIFGSQDWCGLDNFKYVFLLPGTMTVLWNTVYISFMKIIAGLLTPILIALLLNEIRKNSFKRGVQTLIYLPNFLSWVIFAGIIIDILSPSDGIVNKAINLFGIEPIYFLGDEKWFPFTMVITDVWKNFGFNTIVFLAALTAIDPTLYEACYMDGAGKWKQTFYVTLPGMASIIVLIAALNIGQILNAGFDQIFNLYSPQVYSTGDIIDTLVYRLGMINAQYGVATAVGLFKSTVSFGLISLSYYFAYRFANYRIF
;
A
#
# COMPACT_ATOMS: atom_id res chain seq x y z
N MET A 1 50.31 -32.00 60.69
CA MET A 1 49.23 -33.01 60.63
C MET A 1 48.04 -32.36 59.99
N LYS A 2 47.87 -32.68 58.73
CA LYS A 2 46.75 -33.26 58.00
C LYS A 2 45.36 -32.82 58.42
N ASN A 3 44.71 -31.95 57.59
CA ASN A 3 43.46 -32.32 56.98
C ASN A 3 43.18 -31.33 55.81
N LYS A 4 43.37 -31.84 54.56
CA LYS A 4 42.84 -31.22 53.34
C LYS A 4 41.42 -31.72 53.18
N ALA A 5 40.45 -30.83 53.33
CA ALA A 5 39.04 -31.15 53.03
C ALA A 5 38.78 -30.97 51.55
N LYS A 6 38.17 -31.97 50.95
CA LYS A 6 37.64 -32.08 49.58
C LYS A 6 36.60 -31.02 49.33
N TYR A 7 36.84 -30.20 48.33
CA TYR A 7 35.78 -29.46 47.57
C TYR A 7 36.11 -29.58 46.09
N GLY A 8 35.23 -30.15 45.34
CA GLY A 8 35.36 -30.12 43.92
C GLY A 8 34.63 -31.21 43.18
N GLU A 9 33.33 -31.29 43.29
CA GLU A 9 32.54 -32.01 42.31
C GLU A 9 31.58 -31.01 41.64
N LYS A 10 32.03 -30.44 40.50
CA LYS A 10 31.17 -29.62 39.64
C LYS A 10 30.15 -30.58 39.02
N ALA A 11 28.92 -30.59 39.56
CA ALA A 11 27.79 -31.19 38.87
C ALA A 11 27.58 -30.42 37.56
N SER A 12 27.98 -30.98 36.46
CA SER A 12 27.66 -30.51 35.14
C SER A 12 26.13 -30.62 34.96
N PHE A 13 25.47 -29.49 35.06
CA PHE A 13 24.03 -29.38 34.85
C PHE A 13 23.72 -29.68 33.39
N ASN A 14 23.27 -30.90 33.11
CA ASN A 14 23.00 -31.39 31.77
C ASN A 14 21.56 -30.94 31.37
N ALA A 15 21.45 -29.76 30.75
CA ALA A 15 20.17 -29.19 30.30
C ALA A 15 19.43 -30.14 29.32
N SER A 16 20.13 -31.02 28.64
CA SER A 16 19.53 -32.01 27.71
C SER A 16 18.71 -33.10 28.42
N SER A 17 19.05 -33.43 29.67
CA SER A 17 18.29 -34.43 30.44
C SER A 17 16.95 -33.86 30.97
N LEU A 18 16.82 -32.56 31.15
CA LEU A 18 15.56 -31.93 31.56
C LEU A 18 14.58 -31.76 30.37
N ILE A 19 15.11 -31.58 29.15
CA ILE A 19 14.27 -31.50 27.95
C ILE A 19 13.67 -32.84 27.59
N SER A 20 14.42 -33.96 27.83
CA SER A 20 13.93 -35.32 27.60
C SER A 20 12.92 -35.80 28.64
N ALA A 21 12.88 -35.17 29.82
CA ALA A 21 11.98 -35.53 30.91
C ALA A 21 10.62 -34.77 30.85
N MET A 22 10.44 -33.79 29.93
CA MET A 22 9.13 -33.23 29.73
C MET A 22 8.21 -34.24 29.04
N PRO A 23 7.11 -34.68 29.66
CA PRO A 23 6.20 -35.60 29.01
C PRO A 23 5.68 -34.93 27.74
N TYR A 24 5.96 -35.55 26.58
CA TYR A 24 5.34 -35.15 25.31
C TYR A 24 3.83 -35.34 25.45
N GLU A 25 3.14 -34.24 25.77
CA GLU A 25 1.67 -34.20 25.89
C GLU A 25 1.10 -34.54 24.52
N LYS A 26 0.69 -35.81 24.32
CA LYS A 26 -0.06 -36.23 23.14
C LYS A 26 -1.28 -35.35 23.05
N LYS A 27 -1.33 -34.43 22.03
CA LYS A 27 -2.47 -33.57 21.76
C LYS A 27 -3.75 -34.41 21.83
N PRO A 28 -4.70 -34.14 22.74
CA PRO A 28 -5.83 -35.00 22.94
C PRO A 28 -6.70 -35.01 21.68
N LYS A 29 -7.03 -36.23 21.19
CA LYS A 29 -7.91 -36.43 20.02
C LYS A 29 -9.28 -35.73 20.14
N LYS A 30 -9.64 -35.23 21.31
CA LYS A 30 -10.82 -34.38 21.61
C LYS A 30 -10.65 -32.89 21.33
N ALA A 31 -9.47 -32.41 20.91
CA ALA A 31 -9.23 -30.99 20.66
C ALA A 31 -10.14 -30.43 19.55
N TRP A 32 -10.50 -31.23 18.56
CA TRP A 32 -11.34 -30.81 17.44
C TRP A 32 -12.76 -30.41 17.86
N ARG A 33 -13.40 -31.19 18.76
CA ARG A 33 -14.73 -30.83 19.30
C ARG A 33 -14.72 -29.55 20.13
N ARG A 34 -13.62 -29.27 20.83
CA ARG A 34 -13.46 -28.03 21.60
C ARG A 34 -13.20 -26.81 20.70
N GLN A 35 -12.69 -27.04 19.49
CA GLN A 35 -12.43 -25.98 18.49
C GLN A 35 -13.63 -25.76 17.58
N LEU A 36 -14.65 -26.62 17.60
CA LEU A 36 -15.85 -26.52 16.75
C LEU A 36 -16.53 -25.14 16.85
N PRO A 37 -16.75 -24.55 18.04
CA PRO A 37 -17.35 -23.21 18.15
C PRO A 37 -16.50 -22.14 17.44
N LEU A 38 -15.16 -22.24 17.50
CA LEU A 38 -14.26 -21.30 16.83
C LEU A 38 -14.38 -21.41 15.31
N HIS A 39 -14.51 -22.65 14.77
CA HIS A 39 -14.72 -22.85 13.34
C HIS A 39 -16.08 -22.28 12.89
N PHE A 40 -17.15 -22.42 13.69
CA PHE A 40 -18.45 -21.80 13.40
C PHE A 40 -18.38 -20.28 13.40
N MET A 41 -17.57 -19.66 14.27
CA MET A 41 -17.37 -18.20 14.27
C MET A 41 -16.63 -17.69 13.03
N ILE A 42 -15.71 -18.47 12.48
CA ILE A 42 -14.94 -18.12 11.28
C ILE A 42 -15.74 -18.41 9.99
N LEU A 43 -16.66 -19.40 10.02
CA LEU A 43 -17.37 -19.88 8.85
C LEU A 43 -18.11 -18.79 8.06
N PRO A 44 -18.87 -17.85 8.67
CA PRO A 44 -19.51 -16.77 7.91
C PRO A 44 -18.51 -15.93 7.12
N GLY A 45 -17.37 -15.54 7.74
CA GLY A 45 -16.32 -14.81 7.06
C GLY A 45 -15.69 -15.60 5.91
N LEU A 46 -15.44 -16.90 6.12
CA LEU A 46 -14.88 -17.78 5.10
C LEU A 46 -15.85 -17.94 3.92
N VAL A 47 -17.15 -18.10 4.17
CA VAL A 47 -18.18 -18.17 3.11
C VAL A 47 -18.20 -16.88 2.30
N LEU A 48 -18.17 -15.71 2.95
CA LEU A 48 -18.13 -14.42 2.26
C LEU A 48 -16.89 -14.29 1.38
N ILE A 49 -15.72 -14.67 1.87
CA ILE A 49 -14.48 -14.67 1.09
C ILE A 49 -14.60 -15.60 -0.12
N LEU A 50 -15.12 -16.82 0.05
CA LEU A 50 -15.30 -17.77 -1.05
C LEU A 50 -16.26 -17.22 -2.11
N VAL A 51 -17.40 -16.69 -1.69
CA VAL A 51 -18.42 -16.19 -2.63
C VAL A 51 -17.96 -14.93 -3.36
N TYR A 52 -17.38 -13.96 -2.67
CA TYR A 52 -17.08 -12.65 -3.27
C TYR A 52 -15.67 -12.55 -3.84
N ASN A 53 -14.72 -13.39 -3.44
CA ASN A 53 -13.35 -13.35 -3.95
C ASN A 53 -13.00 -14.55 -4.85
N TYR A 54 -13.34 -15.78 -4.43
CA TYR A 54 -12.94 -16.98 -5.18
C TYR A 54 -13.87 -17.32 -6.34
N ILE A 55 -15.19 -17.24 -6.17
CA ILE A 55 -16.11 -17.54 -7.28
C ILE A 55 -15.89 -16.62 -8.48
N PRO A 56 -15.69 -15.29 -8.33
CA PRO A 56 -15.39 -14.43 -9.47
C PRO A 56 -14.07 -14.75 -10.18
N MET A 57 -13.13 -15.44 -9.55
CA MET A 57 -11.90 -15.89 -10.20
C MET A 57 -12.16 -16.86 -11.36
N ALA A 58 -13.32 -17.54 -11.38
CA ALA A 58 -13.72 -18.33 -12.55
C ALA A 58 -13.80 -17.46 -13.83
N GLY A 59 -14.08 -16.16 -13.69
CA GLY A 59 -14.05 -15.20 -14.80
C GLY A 59 -12.68 -14.98 -15.45
N ILE A 60 -11.60 -15.47 -14.84
CA ILE A 60 -10.26 -15.43 -15.46
C ILE A 60 -10.24 -16.15 -16.83
N THR A 61 -11.07 -17.18 -17.01
CA THR A 61 -11.21 -17.92 -18.26
C THR A 61 -11.61 -17.02 -19.43
N ILE A 62 -12.34 -15.93 -19.17
CA ILE A 62 -12.76 -14.93 -20.16
C ILE A 62 -11.55 -14.32 -20.90
N ALA A 63 -10.40 -14.19 -20.25
CA ALA A 63 -9.18 -13.67 -20.87
C ALA A 63 -8.70 -14.50 -22.06
N PHE A 64 -9.06 -15.78 -22.12
CA PHE A 64 -8.64 -16.75 -23.12
C PHE A 64 -9.74 -17.10 -24.13
N GLN A 65 -10.86 -16.38 -24.09
CA GLN A 65 -12.05 -16.66 -24.86
C GLN A 65 -12.51 -15.44 -25.66
N ASN A 66 -13.13 -15.67 -26.81
CA ASN A 66 -13.97 -14.69 -27.50
C ASN A 66 -15.30 -14.61 -26.76
N PHE A 67 -15.33 -13.90 -25.65
CA PHE A 67 -16.44 -13.91 -24.72
C PHE A 67 -17.67 -13.17 -25.25
N ILE A 68 -18.77 -13.88 -25.38
CA ILE A 68 -20.09 -13.36 -25.75
C ILE A 68 -20.96 -13.36 -24.51
N PRO A 69 -21.34 -12.19 -23.93
CA PRO A 69 -22.11 -12.09 -22.70
C PRO A 69 -23.44 -12.86 -22.72
N ALA A 70 -24.11 -12.90 -23.87
CA ALA A 70 -25.39 -13.59 -24.04
C ALA A 70 -25.30 -15.11 -23.78
N LYS A 71 -24.13 -15.74 -23.94
CA LYS A 71 -23.89 -17.16 -23.66
C LYS A 71 -23.56 -17.42 -22.18
N GLY A 72 -23.31 -16.37 -21.39
CA GLY A 72 -22.90 -16.48 -19.98
C GLY A 72 -21.47 -17.01 -19.77
N ILE A 73 -21.00 -17.00 -18.53
CA ILE A 73 -19.62 -17.43 -18.19
C ILE A 73 -19.40 -18.93 -18.43
N PHE A 74 -20.43 -19.75 -18.24
CA PHE A 74 -20.36 -21.21 -18.35
C PHE A 74 -20.90 -21.73 -19.70
N GLY A 75 -21.30 -20.85 -20.62
CA GLY A 75 -21.74 -21.23 -21.95
C GLY A 75 -20.59 -21.67 -22.85
N SER A 76 -20.92 -22.27 -24.00
CA SER A 76 -19.95 -22.64 -25.01
C SER A 76 -19.35 -21.38 -25.66
N GLN A 77 -18.19 -20.95 -25.18
CA GLN A 77 -17.42 -19.84 -25.69
C GLN A 77 -16.29 -20.37 -26.58
N ASP A 78 -15.93 -19.62 -27.61
CA ASP A 78 -14.82 -20.00 -28.50
C ASP A 78 -13.49 -19.59 -27.86
N TRP A 79 -12.59 -20.56 -27.73
CA TRP A 79 -11.25 -20.31 -27.17
C TRP A 79 -10.36 -19.62 -28.19
N CYS A 80 -9.78 -18.48 -27.82
CA CYS A 80 -8.80 -17.73 -28.64
C CYS A 80 -7.37 -17.83 -28.08
N GLY A 81 -7.14 -18.60 -27.02
CA GLY A 81 -5.81 -18.74 -26.44
C GLY A 81 -5.24 -17.40 -25.95
N LEU A 82 -4.11 -16.96 -26.49
CA LEU A 82 -3.43 -15.73 -26.09
C LEU A 82 -3.72 -14.52 -27.01
N ASP A 83 -4.71 -14.63 -27.90
CA ASP A 83 -4.92 -13.55 -28.89
C ASP A 83 -5.44 -12.26 -28.23
N ASN A 84 -6.24 -12.35 -27.17
CA ASN A 84 -6.61 -11.16 -26.39
C ASN A 84 -5.39 -10.45 -25.80
N PHE A 85 -4.39 -11.20 -25.32
CA PHE A 85 -3.15 -10.62 -24.79
C PHE A 85 -2.32 -9.97 -25.90
N LYS A 86 -2.17 -10.62 -27.06
CA LYS A 86 -1.48 -10.03 -28.22
C LYS A 86 -2.16 -8.74 -28.67
N TYR A 87 -3.49 -8.77 -28.73
CA TYR A 87 -4.28 -7.60 -29.13
C TYR A 87 -4.05 -6.40 -28.21
N VAL A 88 -3.94 -6.61 -26.90
CA VAL A 88 -3.63 -5.53 -25.93
C VAL A 88 -2.35 -4.78 -26.32
N PHE A 89 -1.28 -5.51 -26.66
CA PHE A 89 0.00 -4.88 -27.03
C PHE A 89 -0.01 -4.22 -28.41
N LEU A 90 -0.98 -4.58 -29.27
CA LEU A 90 -1.18 -3.96 -30.57
C LEU A 90 -2.08 -2.72 -30.51
N LEU A 91 -2.83 -2.52 -29.39
CA LEU A 91 -3.67 -1.35 -29.23
C LEU A 91 -2.81 -0.07 -29.15
N PRO A 92 -3.15 0.97 -29.94
CA PRO A 92 -2.49 2.27 -29.84
C PRO A 92 -2.60 2.82 -28.43
N GLY A 93 -1.48 3.33 -27.89
CA GLY A 93 -1.46 3.97 -26.58
C GLY A 93 -1.27 3.03 -25.39
N THR A 94 -1.31 1.70 -25.53
CA THR A 94 -1.11 0.77 -24.39
C THR A 94 0.23 1.01 -23.69
N MET A 95 1.31 1.24 -24.42
CA MET A 95 2.62 1.51 -23.82
C MET A 95 2.62 2.83 -23.04
N THR A 96 1.91 3.84 -23.52
CA THR A 96 1.72 5.12 -22.80
C THR A 96 0.94 4.90 -21.50
N VAL A 97 -0.12 4.11 -21.53
CA VAL A 97 -0.91 3.75 -20.33
C VAL A 97 -0.06 3.00 -19.31
N LEU A 98 0.75 2.03 -19.74
CA LEU A 98 1.69 1.31 -18.88
C LEU A 98 2.70 2.29 -18.23
N TRP A 99 3.29 3.15 -19.05
CA TRP A 99 4.24 4.16 -18.56
C TRP A 99 3.60 5.11 -17.55
N ASN A 100 2.42 5.67 -17.88
CA ASN A 100 1.69 6.58 -16.99
C ASN A 100 1.36 5.90 -15.66
N THR A 101 0.92 4.62 -15.70
CA THR A 101 0.63 3.86 -14.48
C THR A 101 1.86 3.76 -13.58
N VAL A 102 2.99 3.35 -14.13
CA VAL A 102 4.25 3.21 -13.37
C VAL A 102 4.73 4.57 -12.88
N TYR A 103 4.73 5.59 -13.75
CA TYR A 103 5.20 6.93 -13.42
C TYR A 103 4.39 7.56 -12.28
N ILE A 104 3.05 7.59 -12.43
CA ILE A 104 2.17 8.18 -11.42
C ILE A 104 2.27 7.41 -10.10
N SER A 105 2.25 6.06 -10.15
CA SER A 105 2.38 5.24 -8.94
C SER A 105 3.73 5.44 -8.26
N PHE A 106 4.82 5.49 -9.01
CA PHE A 106 6.15 5.70 -8.45
C PHE A 106 6.27 7.05 -7.72
N MET A 107 5.76 8.11 -8.34
CA MET A 107 5.72 9.44 -7.73
C MET A 107 4.84 9.44 -6.46
N LYS A 108 3.67 8.78 -6.49
CA LYS A 108 2.80 8.62 -5.32
C LYS A 108 3.48 7.84 -4.21
N ILE A 109 4.20 6.76 -4.52
CA ILE A 109 4.93 5.95 -3.53
C ILE A 109 5.99 6.79 -2.84
N ILE A 110 6.79 7.54 -3.58
CA ILE A 110 7.83 8.41 -3.01
C ILE A 110 7.20 9.49 -2.13
N ALA A 111 6.26 10.25 -2.66
CA ALA A 111 5.63 11.34 -1.93
C ALA A 111 4.79 10.83 -0.73
N GLY A 112 4.08 9.71 -0.92
CA GLY A 112 3.27 9.04 0.11
C GLY A 112 4.10 8.35 1.20
N LEU A 113 5.40 8.12 0.98
CA LEU A 113 6.33 7.66 2.00
C LEU A 113 6.99 8.85 2.73
N LEU A 114 7.50 9.81 1.99
CA LEU A 114 8.26 10.94 2.56
C LEU A 114 7.37 11.87 3.39
N THR A 115 6.19 12.23 2.87
CA THR A 115 5.30 13.18 3.55
C THR A 115 4.83 12.68 4.92
N PRO A 116 4.32 11.44 5.09
CA PRO A 116 3.94 10.94 6.41
C PRO A 116 5.10 10.83 7.39
N ILE A 117 6.32 10.51 6.93
CA ILE A 117 7.51 10.48 7.78
C ILE A 117 7.81 11.90 8.29
N LEU A 118 7.84 12.90 7.40
CA LEU A 118 8.08 14.28 7.78
C LEU A 118 7.02 14.79 8.77
N ILE A 119 5.75 14.51 8.51
CA ILE A 119 4.65 14.90 9.41
C ILE A 119 4.73 14.19 10.75
N ALA A 120 5.11 12.90 10.78
CA ALA A 120 5.31 12.15 12.04
C ALA A 120 6.42 12.78 12.89
N LEU A 121 7.54 13.14 12.27
CA LEU A 121 8.64 13.82 12.95
C LEU A 121 8.20 15.18 13.51
N LEU A 122 7.49 15.99 12.71
CA LEU A 122 6.97 17.29 13.15
C LEU A 122 5.97 17.14 14.31
N LEU A 123 5.03 16.20 14.20
CA LEU A 123 4.05 15.91 15.26
C LEU A 123 4.70 15.38 16.53
N ASN A 124 5.83 14.70 16.43
CA ASN A 124 6.56 14.20 17.60
C ASN A 124 7.21 15.33 18.40
N GLU A 125 7.59 16.44 17.78
CA GLU A 125 8.16 17.60 18.45
C GLU A 125 7.11 18.50 19.15
N ILE A 126 5.81 18.29 18.89
CA ILE A 126 4.74 19.06 19.52
C ILE A 126 4.58 18.64 20.97
N ARG A 127 4.86 19.57 21.90
CA ARG A 127 4.79 19.34 23.35
C ARG A 127 3.36 19.37 23.91
N LYS A 128 2.49 20.25 23.35
CA LYS A 128 1.12 20.45 23.85
C LYS A 128 0.19 19.38 23.28
N ASN A 129 -0.20 18.40 24.09
CA ASN A 129 -1.03 17.27 23.66
C ASN A 129 -2.36 17.67 23.01
N SER A 130 -3.05 18.70 23.53
CA SER A 130 -4.32 19.18 22.95
C SER A 130 -4.13 19.72 21.54
N PHE A 131 -3.05 20.48 21.29
CA PHE A 131 -2.71 20.97 19.95
C PHE A 131 -2.34 19.80 19.01
N LYS A 132 -1.50 18.88 19.47
CA LYS A 132 -1.13 17.67 18.73
C LYS A 132 -2.37 16.88 18.27
N ARG A 133 -3.33 16.63 19.19
CA ARG A 133 -4.58 15.93 18.88
C ARG A 133 -5.43 16.71 17.88
N GLY A 134 -5.55 18.04 18.02
CA GLY A 134 -6.29 18.89 17.07
C GLY A 134 -5.72 18.80 15.65
N VAL A 135 -4.40 18.92 15.51
CA VAL A 135 -3.72 18.77 14.22
C VAL A 135 -3.92 17.36 13.65
N GLN A 136 -3.76 16.31 14.46
CA GLN A 136 -4.00 14.93 14.03
C GLN A 136 -5.43 14.73 13.51
N THR A 137 -6.44 15.23 14.23
CA THR A 137 -7.84 15.13 13.78
C THR A 137 -8.05 15.81 12.44
N LEU A 138 -7.47 17.00 12.25
CA LEU A 138 -7.61 17.77 11.02
C LEU A 138 -6.96 17.07 9.81
N ILE A 139 -5.74 16.55 9.97
CA ILE A 139 -5.01 15.89 8.87
C ILE A 139 -5.55 14.48 8.54
N TYR A 140 -6.27 13.84 9.49
CA TYR A 140 -6.88 12.53 9.25
C TYR A 140 -8.21 12.64 8.49
N LEU A 141 -8.90 13.78 8.59
CA LEU A 141 -10.25 13.99 8.05
C LEU A 141 -10.38 13.67 6.56
N PRO A 142 -9.47 14.11 5.65
CA PRO A 142 -9.61 13.84 4.23
C PRO A 142 -9.64 12.34 3.88
N ASN A 143 -8.97 11.49 4.65
CA ASN A 143 -8.93 10.04 4.41
C ASN A 143 -10.31 9.38 4.52
N PHE A 144 -11.21 9.90 5.35
CA PHE A 144 -12.55 9.35 5.56
C PHE A 144 -13.55 9.71 4.45
N LEU A 145 -13.21 10.66 3.57
CA LEU A 145 -14.04 11.01 2.43
C LEU A 145 -13.90 9.98 1.31
N SER A 146 -14.99 9.64 0.63
CA SER A 146 -14.91 8.87 -0.62
C SER A 146 -14.17 9.66 -1.69
N TRP A 147 -13.55 8.97 -2.68
CA TRP A 147 -12.91 9.66 -3.80
C TRP A 147 -13.90 10.48 -4.63
N VAL A 148 -15.16 10.09 -4.71
CA VAL A 148 -16.20 10.85 -5.44
C VAL A 148 -16.41 12.24 -4.79
N ILE A 149 -16.59 12.28 -3.47
CA ILE A 149 -16.77 13.54 -2.73
C ILE A 149 -15.48 14.37 -2.77
N PHE A 150 -14.34 13.73 -2.52
CA PHE A 150 -13.05 14.40 -2.49
C PHE A 150 -12.67 14.98 -3.87
N ALA A 151 -12.97 14.27 -4.95
CA ALA A 151 -12.76 14.76 -6.31
C ALA A 151 -13.61 16.02 -6.60
N GLY A 152 -14.87 16.07 -6.17
CA GLY A 152 -15.69 17.27 -6.29
C GLY A 152 -15.04 18.48 -5.62
N ILE A 153 -14.54 18.30 -4.38
CA ILE A 153 -13.80 19.35 -3.67
C ILE A 153 -12.53 19.78 -4.43
N ILE A 154 -11.79 18.83 -5.00
CA ILE A 154 -10.58 19.11 -5.80
C ILE A 154 -10.94 19.90 -7.06
N ILE A 155 -12.00 19.53 -7.77
CA ILE A 155 -12.45 20.23 -8.98
C ILE A 155 -12.78 21.70 -8.65
N ASP A 156 -13.52 21.94 -7.56
CA ASP A 156 -13.87 23.29 -7.12
C ASP A 156 -12.65 24.12 -6.71
N ILE A 157 -11.73 23.52 -5.93
CA ILE A 157 -10.51 24.19 -5.44
C ILE A 157 -9.55 24.54 -6.58
N LEU A 158 -9.42 23.64 -7.59
CA LEU A 158 -8.48 23.78 -8.71
C LEU A 158 -9.13 24.39 -9.96
N SER A 159 -10.42 24.78 -9.91
CA SER A 159 -11.12 25.39 -11.05
C SER A 159 -10.31 26.57 -11.63
N PRO A 160 -10.16 26.66 -12.97
CA PRO A 160 -9.45 27.75 -13.60
C PRO A 160 -10.14 29.11 -13.39
N SER A 161 -11.49 29.14 -13.34
CA SER A 161 -12.28 30.37 -13.22
C SER A 161 -12.39 30.86 -11.78
N ASP A 162 -12.85 29.96 -10.87
CA ASP A 162 -13.29 30.38 -9.53
C ASP A 162 -12.51 29.70 -8.40
N GLY A 163 -11.60 28.77 -8.74
CA GLY A 163 -10.83 27.99 -7.77
C GLY A 163 -9.93 28.85 -6.89
N ILE A 164 -9.93 28.53 -5.58
CA ILE A 164 -9.16 29.29 -4.59
C ILE A 164 -7.65 29.25 -4.87
N VAL A 165 -7.15 28.12 -5.45
CA VAL A 165 -5.73 27.97 -5.82
C VAL A 165 -5.38 28.93 -6.95
N ASN A 166 -6.20 28.99 -8.01
CA ASN A 166 -5.96 29.90 -9.13
C ASN A 166 -6.14 31.37 -8.75
N LYS A 167 -7.09 31.67 -7.85
CA LYS A 167 -7.20 33.05 -7.28
C LYS A 167 -5.93 33.40 -6.50
N ALA A 168 -5.37 32.50 -5.72
CA ALA A 168 -4.12 32.77 -4.99
C ALA A 168 -2.92 32.93 -5.93
N ILE A 169 -2.80 32.10 -6.98
CA ILE A 169 -1.75 32.20 -8.00
C ILE A 169 -1.83 33.52 -8.76
N ASN A 170 -3.04 33.97 -9.08
CA ASN A 170 -3.26 35.21 -9.79
C ASN A 170 -2.82 36.46 -8.98
N LEU A 171 -2.85 36.40 -7.63
CA LEU A 171 -2.29 37.47 -6.78
C LEU A 171 -0.79 37.71 -7.01
N PHE A 172 -0.08 36.71 -7.52
CA PHE A 172 1.35 36.81 -7.89
C PHE A 172 1.55 37.15 -9.38
N GLY A 173 0.48 37.48 -10.12
CA GLY A 173 0.54 37.84 -11.54
C GLY A 173 0.74 36.65 -12.48
N ILE A 174 0.50 35.43 -12.01
CA ILE A 174 0.59 34.19 -12.82
C ILE A 174 -0.79 33.88 -13.39
N GLU A 175 -0.85 33.54 -14.67
CA GLU A 175 -2.10 33.15 -15.35
C GLU A 175 -2.73 31.89 -14.72
N PRO A 176 -4.06 31.77 -14.72
CA PRO A 176 -4.75 30.60 -14.20
C PRO A 176 -4.30 29.32 -14.91
N ILE A 177 -4.02 28.29 -14.13
CA ILE A 177 -3.55 26.98 -14.60
C ILE A 177 -4.71 26.00 -14.59
N TYR A 178 -4.94 25.29 -15.70
CA TYR A 178 -5.93 24.22 -15.74
C TYR A 178 -5.32 22.88 -15.27
N PHE A 179 -5.13 22.73 -13.96
CA PHE A 179 -4.47 21.57 -13.31
C PHE A 179 -5.02 20.21 -13.70
N LEU A 180 -6.32 20.12 -14.00
CA LEU A 180 -7.00 18.85 -14.32
C LEU A 180 -7.15 18.62 -15.83
N GLY A 181 -6.89 19.62 -16.68
CA GLY A 181 -7.02 19.50 -18.13
C GLY A 181 -5.71 19.70 -18.90
N ASP A 182 -4.65 20.09 -18.22
CA ASP A 182 -3.32 20.24 -18.82
C ASP A 182 -2.50 18.96 -18.61
N GLU A 183 -2.00 18.39 -19.71
CA GLU A 183 -1.22 17.13 -19.75
C GLU A 183 0.02 17.19 -18.85
N LYS A 184 0.65 18.34 -18.73
CA LYS A 184 1.87 18.55 -17.94
C LYS A 184 1.58 18.58 -16.44
N TRP A 185 0.47 19.22 -16.04
CA TRP A 185 0.12 19.41 -14.64
C TRP A 185 -0.65 18.24 -14.03
N PHE A 186 -1.37 17.48 -14.85
CA PHE A 186 -2.25 16.42 -14.40
C PHE A 186 -1.55 15.36 -13.54
N PRO A 187 -0.40 14.76 -13.94
CA PRO A 187 0.28 13.74 -13.12
C PRO A 187 0.68 14.27 -11.74
N PHE A 188 1.20 15.50 -11.67
CA PHE A 188 1.58 16.12 -10.38
C PHE A 188 0.37 16.38 -9.50
N THR A 189 -0.74 16.82 -10.10
CA THR A 189 -2.01 17.01 -9.39
C THR A 189 -2.51 15.70 -8.80
N MET A 190 -2.39 14.59 -9.51
CA MET A 190 -2.74 13.26 -9.00
C MET A 190 -1.87 12.86 -7.81
N VAL A 191 -0.58 13.18 -7.83
CA VAL A 191 0.32 12.89 -6.71
C VAL A 191 -0.04 13.74 -5.49
N ILE A 192 -0.17 15.06 -5.66
CA ILE A 192 -0.45 15.99 -4.56
C ILE A 192 -1.79 15.68 -3.89
N THR A 193 -2.83 15.44 -4.67
CA THR A 193 -4.18 15.18 -4.14
C THR A 193 -4.28 13.81 -3.46
N ASP A 194 -3.57 12.79 -3.96
CA ASP A 194 -3.46 11.50 -3.29
C ASP A 194 -2.74 11.61 -1.94
N VAL A 195 -1.60 12.29 -1.95
CA VAL A 195 -0.85 12.56 -0.71
C VAL A 195 -1.72 13.34 0.27
N TRP A 196 -2.38 14.42 -0.16
CA TRP A 196 -3.25 15.21 0.72
C TRP A 196 -4.34 14.37 1.36
N LYS A 197 -4.96 13.47 0.62
CA LYS A 197 -5.98 12.56 1.16
C LYS A 197 -5.42 11.59 2.20
N ASN A 198 -4.25 11.00 1.93
CA ASN A 198 -3.80 9.79 2.63
C ASN A 198 -2.68 10.04 3.66
N PHE A 199 -1.91 11.14 3.56
CA PHE A 199 -0.71 11.34 4.40
C PHE A 199 -1.01 11.34 5.89
N GLY A 200 -2.13 11.92 6.30
CA GLY A 200 -2.51 11.99 7.71
C GLY A 200 -2.67 10.59 8.31
N PHE A 201 -3.45 9.73 7.68
CA PHE A 201 -3.67 8.37 8.13
C PHE A 201 -2.38 7.54 8.10
N ASN A 202 -1.59 7.65 7.05
CA ASN A 202 -0.30 6.96 6.93
C ASN A 202 0.71 7.41 8.01
N THR A 203 0.60 8.64 8.51
CA THR A 203 1.43 9.18 9.60
C THR A 203 1.26 8.39 10.90
N ILE A 204 0.11 7.75 11.14
CA ILE A 204 -0.16 6.96 12.36
C ILE A 204 0.87 5.84 12.51
N VAL A 205 1.19 5.15 11.43
CA VAL A 205 2.14 4.02 11.46
C VAL A 205 3.54 4.49 11.86
N PHE A 206 3.97 5.63 11.32
CA PHE A 206 5.27 6.20 11.66
C PHE A 206 5.30 6.79 13.07
N LEU A 207 4.20 7.36 13.56
CA LEU A 207 4.09 7.79 14.96
C LEU A 207 4.17 6.59 15.92
N ALA A 208 3.56 5.46 15.58
CA ALA A 208 3.69 4.24 16.36
C ALA A 208 5.15 3.73 16.37
N ALA A 209 5.83 3.77 15.23
CA ALA A 209 7.26 3.42 15.16
C ALA A 209 8.14 4.33 16.02
N LEU A 210 7.86 5.63 16.05
CA LEU A 210 8.56 6.60 16.90
C LEU A 210 8.42 6.28 18.40
N THR A 211 7.24 5.85 18.83
CA THR A 211 7.00 5.52 20.24
C THR A 211 7.69 4.23 20.69
N ALA A 212 8.14 3.41 19.76
CA ALA A 212 8.88 2.17 20.05
C ALA A 212 10.39 2.38 20.25
N ILE A 213 10.92 3.58 19.94
CA ILE A 213 12.34 3.90 20.13
C ILE A 213 12.62 4.13 21.62
N ASP A 214 13.68 3.51 22.14
CA ASP A 214 14.09 3.65 23.53
C ASP A 214 14.46 5.12 23.85
N PRO A 215 13.79 5.75 24.83
CA PRO A 215 14.10 7.12 25.24
C PRO A 215 15.54 7.34 25.71
N THR A 216 16.20 6.30 26.26
CA THR A 216 17.58 6.38 26.76
C THR A 216 18.56 6.74 25.64
N LEU A 217 18.28 6.38 24.38
CA LEU A 217 19.10 6.77 23.23
C LEU A 217 19.09 8.29 23.01
N TYR A 218 17.96 8.94 23.23
CA TYR A 218 17.85 10.40 23.13
C TYR A 218 18.57 11.09 24.30
N GLU A 219 18.50 10.54 25.50
CA GLU A 219 19.21 11.05 26.68
C GLU A 219 20.72 10.95 26.48
N ALA A 220 21.23 9.83 26.00
CA ALA A 220 22.65 9.66 25.66
C ALA A 220 23.11 10.69 24.61
N CYS A 221 22.37 10.84 23.52
CA CYS A 221 22.66 11.85 22.50
C CYS A 221 22.66 13.28 23.05
N TYR A 222 21.75 13.58 23.99
CA TYR A 222 21.69 14.89 24.63
C TYR A 222 22.95 15.15 25.49
N MET A 223 23.42 14.15 26.24
CA MET A 223 24.65 14.23 27.03
C MET A 223 25.88 14.46 26.15
N ASP A 224 25.89 13.89 24.92
CA ASP A 224 26.94 14.10 23.92
C ASP A 224 26.83 15.47 23.21
N GLY A 225 25.88 16.34 23.59
CA GLY A 225 25.67 17.67 23.02
C GLY A 225 25.00 17.66 21.63
N ALA A 226 24.33 16.57 21.26
CA ALA A 226 23.63 16.48 19.99
C ALA A 226 22.32 17.29 20.00
N GLY A 227 22.21 18.27 19.11
CA GLY A 227 20.95 18.99 18.87
C GLY A 227 19.91 18.15 18.19
N LYS A 228 18.65 18.64 18.09
CA LYS A 228 17.47 17.94 17.55
C LYS A 228 17.67 17.31 16.18
N TRP A 229 18.31 18.02 15.26
CA TRP A 229 18.61 17.50 13.92
C TRP A 229 19.51 16.26 13.97
N LYS A 230 20.57 16.29 14.80
CA LYS A 230 21.44 15.13 14.99
C LYS A 230 20.70 13.95 15.59
N GLN A 231 19.85 14.20 16.62
CA GLN A 231 19.00 13.15 17.20
C GLN A 231 18.07 12.54 16.14
N THR A 232 17.46 13.35 15.27
CA THR A 232 16.61 12.87 14.18
C THR A 232 17.38 11.97 13.21
N PHE A 233 18.56 12.38 12.75
CA PHE A 233 19.33 11.63 11.75
C PHE A 233 20.01 10.38 12.31
N TYR A 234 20.48 10.42 13.56
CA TYR A 234 21.31 9.34 14.13
C TYR A 234 20.54 8.40 15.07
N VAL A 235 19.38 8.81 15.59
CA VAL A 235 18.55 7.97 16.48
C VAL A 235 17.19 7.70 15.83
N THR A 236 16.44 8.75 15.49
CA THR A 236 15.04 8.62 15.07
C THR A 236 14.91 7.88 13.74
N LEU A 237 15.56 8.37 12.68
CA LEU A 237 15.46 7.74 11.35
C LEU A 237 16.02 6.30 11.33
N PRO A 238 17.18 6.00 11.93
CA PRO A 238 17.65 4.62 12.04
C PRO A 238 16.71 3.74 12.88
N GLY A 239 16.14 4.28 13.98
CA GLY A 239 15.17 3.56 14.81
C GLY A 239 13.87 3.20 14.07
N MET A 240 13.46 4.03 13.10
CA MET A 240 12.30 3.78 12.24
C MET A 240 12.63 2.98 10.98
N ALA A 241 13.89 2.73 10.66
CA ALA A 241 14.34 2.22 9.36
C ALA A 241 13.62 0.91 8.98
N SER A 242 13.42 -0.01 9.92
CA SER A 242 12.71 -1.28 9.67
C SER A 242 11.29 -1.07 9.18
N ILE A 243 10.54 -0.14 9.76
CA ILE A 243 9.17 0.18 9.36
C ILE A 243 9.15 0.93 8.03
N ILE A 244 10.09 1.86 7.82
CA ILE A 244 10.22 2.59 6.55
C ILE A 244 10.48 1.62 5.40
N VAL A 245 11.44 0.70 5.56
CA VAL A 245 11.77 -0.32 4.55
C VAL A 245 10.60 -1.26 4.30
N LEU A 246 9.90 -1.69 5.35
CA LEU A 246 8.72 -2.54 5.22
C LEU A 246 7.62 -1.86 4.38
N ILE A 247 7.25 -0.61 4.73
CA ILE A 247 6.20 0.12 4.02
C ILE A 247 6.65 0.42 2.58
N ALA A 248 7.91 0.78 2.36
CA ALA A 248 8.46 0.98 1.02
C ALA A 248 8.35 -0.31 0.18
N ALA A 249 8.72 -1.46 0.73
CA ALA A 249 8.64 -2.75 0.05
C ALA A 249 7.20 -3.14 -0.31
N LEU A 250 6.25 -2.92 0.63
CA LEU A 250 4.82 -3.17 0.37
C LEU A 250 4.27 -2.25 -0.73
N ASN A 251 4.65 -0.97 -0.72
CA ASN A 251 4.23 0.00 -1.74
C ASN A 251 4.81 -0.31 -3.12
N ILE A 252 6.07 -0.77 -3.22
CA ILE A 252 6.67 -1.20 -4.49
C ILE A 252 5.86 -2.33 -5.13
N GLY A 253 5.34 -3.26 -4.33
CA GLY A 253 4.45 -4.30 -4.81
C GLY A 253 3.15 -3.79 -5.43
N GLN A 254 2.74 -2.56 -5.11
CA GLN A 254 1.54 -1.91 -5.63
C GLN A 254 1.82 -0.92 -6.78
N ILE A 255 3.02 -0.95 -7.39
CA ILE A 255 3.44 0.04 -8.39
C ILE A 255 2.56 0.06 -9.67
N LEU A 256 1.82 -1.01 -9.94
CA LEU A 256 0.83 -1.04 -11.03
C LEU A 256 -0.58 -0.59 -10.58
N ASN A 257 -0.72 -0.09 -9.36
CA ASN A 257 -1.97 0.40 -8.83
C ASN A 257 -1.89 1.93 -8.62
N ALA A 258 -2.15 2.68 -9.68
CA ALA A 258 -2.07 4.14 -9.67
C ALA A 258 -3.28 4.84 -9.00
N GLY A 259 -4.29 4.07 -8.55
CA GLY A 259 -5.48 4.60 -7.89
C GLY A 259 -6.62 4.90 -8.87
N PHE A 260 -7.37 3.85 -9.23
CA PHE A 260 -8.50 3.93 -10.16
C PHE A 260 -9.52 4.99 -9.76
N ASP A 261 -10.02 4.93 -8.52
CA ASP A 261 -11.10 5.81 -8.06
C ASP A 261 -10.74 7.30 -8.14
N GLN A 262 -9.49 7.65 -7.82
CA GLN A 262 -9.02 9.02 -7.94
C GLN A 262 -9.00 9.47 -9.40
N ILE A 263 -8.27 8.73 -10.23
CA ILE A 263 -8.03 9.12 -11.63
C ILE A 263 -9.35 9.12 -12.39
N PHE A 264 -10.18 8.11 -12.21
CA PHE A 264 -11.48 8.00 -12.87
C PHE A 264 -12.41 9.19 -12.61
N ASN A 265 -12.39 9.74 -11.38
CA ASN A 265 -13.21 10.89 -11.02
C ASN A 265 -12.61 12.26 -11.39
N LEU A 266 -11.31 12.32 -11.75
CA LEU A 266 -10.62 13.59 -12.01
C LEU A 266 -10.14 13.74 -13.46
N TYR A 267 -9.99 12.63 -14.22
CA TYR A 267 -9.45 12.69 -15.57
C TYR A 267 -10.51 13.05 -16.62
N SER A 268 -10.02 13.54 -17.74
CA SER A 268 -10.81 13.84 -18.93
C SER A 268 -10.07 13.34 -20.19
N PRO A 269 -10.74 13.21 -21.35
CA PRO A 269 -10.08 12.83 -22.60
C PRO A 269 -8.87 13.70 -22.99
N GLN A 270 -8.85 14.96 -22.52
CA GLN A 270 -7.75 15.90 -22.80
C GLN A 270 -6.40 15.46 -22.21
N VAL A 271 -6.44 14.70 -21.11
CA VAL A 271 -5.24 14.27 -20.38
C VAL A 271 -4.95 12.76 -20.49
N TYR A 272 -5.57 12.06 -21.45
CA TYR A 272 -5.32 10.62 -21.63
C TYR A 272 -3.87 10.29 -21.96
N SER A 273 -3.16 11.21 -22.65
CA SER A 273 -1.74 11.05 -22.97
C SER A 273 -0.85 10.88 -21.74
N THR A 274 -1.20 11.50 -20.61
CA THR A 274 -0.38 11.52 -19.37
C THR A 274 -1.10 11.00 -18.15
N GLY A 275 -2.43 10.86 -18.19
CA GLY A 275 -3.27 10.49 -17.05
C GLY A 275 -4.00 9.16 -17.17
N ASP A 276 -4.09 8.56 -18.37
CA ASP A 276 -4.73 7.26 -18.54
C ASP A 276 -3.86 6.14 -17.96
N ILE A 277 -4.46 5.27 -17.14
CA ILE A 277 -3.77 4.19 -16.43
C ILE A 277 -4.34 2.82 -16.80
N ILE A 278 -3.68 1.74 -16.38
CA ILE A 278 -4.13 0.38 -16.68
C ILE A 278 -5.59 0.17 -16.23
N ASP A 279 -5.97 0.62 -15.05
CA ASP A 279 -7.32 0.38 -14.52
C ASP A 279 -8.40 1.17 -15.27
N THR A 280 -8.12 2.40 -15.71
CA THR A 280 -9.05 3.18 -16.55
C THR A 280 -9.14 2.62 -17.96
N LEU A 281 -8.05 2.07 -18.50
CA LEU A 281 -8.06 1.32 -19.75
C LEU A 281 -8.93 0.06 -19.64
N VAL A 282 -8.76 -0.74 -18.59
CA VAL A 282 -9.59 -1.93 -18.32
C VAL A 282 -11.06 -1.58 -18.24
N TYR A 283 -11.39 -0.51 -17.50
CA TYR A 283 -12.76 -0.03 -17.40
C TYR A 283 -13.34 0.38 -18.75
N ARG A 284 -12.59 1.13 -19.55
CA ARG A 284 -13.03 1.58 -20.88
C ARG A 284 -13.20 0.42 -21.85
N LEU A 285 -12.27 -0.53 -21.89
CA LEU A 285 -12.36 -1.72 -22.73
C LEU A 285 -13.53 -2.63 -22.30
N GLY A 286 -13.66 -2.90 -21.00
CA GLY A 286 -14.64 -3.83 -20.47
C GLY A 286 -16.03 -3.25 -20.37
N MET A 287 -16.19 -2.09 -19.74
CA MET A 287 -17.51 -1.55 -19.38
C MET A 287 -18.08 -0.64 -20.46
N ILE A 288 -17.25 0.10 -21.19
CA ILE A 288 -17.72 1.02 -22.25
C ILE A 288 -17.76 0.30 -23.59
N ASN A 289 -16.68 -0.39 -23.98
CA ASN A 289 -16.53 -1.01 -25.28
C ASN A 289 -17.02 -2.45 -25.33
N ALA A 290 -17.46 -3.03 -24.20
CA ALA A 290 -17.91 -4.43 -24.06
C ALA A 290 -16.87 -5.48 -24.53
N GLN A 291 -15.59 -5.14 -24.56
CA GLN A 291 -14.48 -6.04 -24.92
C GLN A 291 -13.98 -6.80 -23.67
N TYR A 292 -14.85 -7.61 -23.10
CA TYR A 292 -14.60 -8.29 -21.81
C TYR A 292 -13.38 -9.20 -21.83
N GLY A 293 -13.13 -9.94 -22.94
CA GLY A 293 -11.96 -10.81 -23.08
C GLY A 293 -10.67 -10.03 -22.99
N VAL A 294 -10.57 -8.92 -23.74
CA VAL A 294 -9.40 -8.05 -23.76
C VAL A 294 -9.19 -7.36 -22.40
N ALA A 295 -10.26 -6.81 -21.80
CA ALA A 295 -10.20 -6.17 -20.48
C ALA A 295 -9.72 -7.15 -19.40
N THR A 296 -10.25 -8.40 -19.40
CA THR A 296 -9.82 -9.44 -18.47
C THR A 296 -8.36 -9.85 -18.70
N ALA A 297 -7.91 -9.90 -19.96
CA ALA A 297 -6.51 -10.16 -20.30
C ALA A 297 -5.56 -9.08 -19.75
N VAL A 298 -5.92 -7.79 -19.87
CA VAL A 298 -5.15 -6.68 -19.26
C VAL A 298 -5.11 -6.81 -17.74
N GLY A 299 -6.25 -7.08 -17.10
CA GLY A 299 -6.34 -7.27 -15.65
C GLY A 299 -5.51 -8.44 -15.15
N LEU A 300 -5.53 -9.58 -15.88
CA LEU A 300 -4.73 -10.75 -15.56
C LEU A 300 -3.23 -10.49 -15.75
N PHE A 301 -2.84 -9.82 -16.81
CA PHE A 301 -1.47 -9.37 -17.03
C PHE A 301 -0.99 -8.48 -15.88
N LYS A 302 -1.77 -7.43 -15.54
CA LYS A 302 -1.48 -6.56 -14.38
C LYS A 302 -1.29 -7.38 -13.10
N SER A 303 -2.21 -8.30 -12.80
CA SER A 303 -2.16 -9.11 -11.58
C SER A 303 -0.93 -10.02 -11.53
N THR A 304 -0.56 -10.64 -12.66
CA THR A 304 0.61 -11.51 -12.77
C THR A 304 1.91 -10.73 -12.54
N VAL A 305 2.03 -9.55 -13.17
CA VAL A 305 3.21 -8.68 -12.97
C VAL A 305 3.25 -8.16 -11.53
N SER A 306 2.12 -7.73 -10.96
CA SER A 306 2.05 -7.29 -9.56
C SER A 306 2.45 -8.41 -8.59
N PHE A 307 2.01 -9.64 -8.81
CA PHE A 307 2.41 -10.79 -8.00
C PHE A 307 3.92 -11.02 -8.05
N GLY A 308 4.52 -10.94 -9.24
CA GLY A 308 5.98 -11.03 -9.40
C GLY A 308 6.72 -9.92 -8.65
N LEU A 309 6.23 -8.69 -8.74
CA LEU A 309 6.82 -7.52 -8.06
C LEU A 309 6.67 -7.62 -6.53
N ILE A 310 5.52 -8.05 -6.02
CA ILE A 310 5.30 -8.28 -4.58
C ILE A 310 6.26 -9.34 -4.07
N SER A 311 6.38 -10.47 -4.79
CA SER A 311 7.28 -11.56 -4.41
C SER A 311 8.74 -11.11 -4.39
N LEU A 312 9.15 -10.32 -5.38
CA LEU A 312 10.50 -9.74 -5.45
C LEU A 312 10.74 -8.73 -4.33
N SER A 313 9.79 -7.83 -4.08
CA SER A 313 9.86 -6.85 -2.99
C SER A 313 9.97 -7.53 -1.63
N TYR A 314 9.18 -8.59 -1.41
CA TYR A 314 9.27 -9.39 -0.19
C TYR A 314 10.63 -10.07 -0.04
N TYR A 315 11.17 -10.65 -1.13
CA TYR A 315 12.50 -11.24 -1.13
C TYR A 315 13.58 -10.22 -0.77
N PHE A 316 13.51 -9.01 -1.31
CA PHE A 316 14.45 -7.93 -0.96
C PHE A 316 14.28 -7.46 0.48
N ALA A 317 13.06 -7.28 0.97
CA ALA A 317 12.80 -6.92 2.36
C ALA A 317 13.36 -7.98 3.34
N TYR A 318 13.17 -9.26 3.03
CA TYR A 318 13.74 -10.37 3.80
C TYR A 318 15.28 -10.34 3.78
N ARG A 319 15.88 -10.16 2.61
CA ARG A 319 17.34 -10.25 2.42
C ARG A 319 18.11 -9.06 3.02
N PHE A 320 17.55 -7.86 2.93
CA PHE A 320 18.25 -6.62 3.31
C PHE A 320 17.79 -6.03 4.64
N ALA A 321 16.53 -6.20 5.04
CA ALA A 321 16.01 -5.66 6.29
C ALA A 321 15.94 -6.71 7.43
N ASN A 322 16.36 -7.95 7.19
CA ASN A 322 16.26 -9.07 8.14
C ASN A 322 14.82 -9.26 8.69
N TYR A 323 13.82 -8.80 7.94
CA TYR A 323 12.43 -8.81 8.35
C TYR A 323 11.78 -10.14 7.94
N ARG A 324 11.38 -10.94 8.94
CA ARG A 324 10.58 -12.15 8.74
C ARG A 324 9.12 -11.83 9.04
N ILE A 325 8.24 -11.99 8.05
CA ILE A 325 6.79 -11.87 8.25
C ILE A 325 6.22 -13.17 8.84
N PHE A 326 6.90 -14.32 8.58
CA PHE A 326 6.55 -15.64 9.09
C PHE A 326 7.74 -16.33 9.75
#